data_88ebecbe3e97ae01818dc0a463c53327
#
_entry.id   88ebecbe3e97ae01818dc0a463c53327
#
_cell.length_a   1.000
_cell.length_b   1.000
_cell.length_c   1.000
_cell.angle_alpha   90.00
_cell.angle_beta   90.00
_cell.angle_gamma   90.00
#
_symmetry.space_group_name_H-M   'P 1'
#
loop_
_entity.id
_entity.type
_entity.pdbx_description
1 polymer ?
#
loop_
_entity_poly.entity_id
_entity_poly.type
_entity_poly.pdbx_seq_one_letter_code
_entity_poly.pdbx_strand_id
1 'polypeptide(L)'
;LISGTFVPIFIGFLKSQEPYHSLILSESELVYCHKYGAWSMPHSNFHHSGIPKVEDGFDYLELNAVGVKVNDIDDFLSSIAPRIAGKLLIEQRNLFMQVVQKHCKNGNCPSEWLIEDTHYTSHKGISYTGLIAMFANRMRHLRQLTGYDLLLPASVLDRSIWDFSHSLNAWRNNPVVFIESQLESKTPENRP
;
A
#
# COMPACT_ATOMS: atom_id res chain seq x y z
N LEU A 1 26.43 35.65 -5.78
CA LEU A 1 25.70 35.61 -4.48
C LEU A 1 24.17 35.39 -4.57
N ILE A 2 23.62 35.02 -5.75
CA ILE A 2 22.17 34.82 -5.98
C ILE A 2 21.78 33.31 -5.94
N SER A 3 22.74 32.40 -5.96
CA SER A 3 22.49 30.95 -6.06
C SER A 3 21.97 30.29 -4.76
N GLY A 4 22.22 30.90 -3.60
CA GLY A 4 21.90 30.28 -2.30
C GLY A 4 20.42 30.37 -1.89
N THR A 5 19.64 31.27 -2.48
CA THR A 5 18.23 31.49 -2.08
C THR A 5 17.24 30.65 -2.88
N PHE A 6 17.57 30.19 -4.07
CA PHE A 6 16.69 29.37 -4.90
C PHE A 6 16.50 27.95 -4.40
N VAL A 7 17.53 27.37 -3.77
CA VAL A 7 17.47 25.98 -3.27
C VAL A 7 16.45 25.81 -2.15
N PRO A 8 16.43 26.64 -1.07
CA PRO A 8 15.43 26.49 -0.02
C PRO A 8 14.00 26.81 -0.49
N ILE A 9 13.81 27.74 -1.41
CA ILE A 9 12.49 28.04 -2.01
C ILE A 9 12.00 26.83 -2.83
N PHE A 10 12.86 26.23 -3.62
CA PHE A 10 12.53 25.05 -4.42
C PHE A 10 12.21 23.83 -3.54
N ILE A 11 12.97 23.60 -2.47
CA ILE A 11 12.69 22.55 -1.49
C ILE A 11 11.36 22.81 -0.76
N GLY A 12 11.09 24.05 -0.38
CA GLY A 12 9.82 24.46 0.22
C GLY A 12 8.63 24.21 -0.71
N PHE A 13 8.77 24.53 -2.00
CA PHE A 13 7.76 24.29 -3.01
C PHE A 13 7.53 22.79 -3.24
N LEU A 14 8.58 21.97 -3.28
CA LEU A 14 8.45 20.51 -3.41
C LEU A 14 7.74 19.88 -2.19
N LYS A 15 8.04 20.36 -0.98
CA LYS A 15 7.35 19.91 0.24
C LYS A 15 5.88 20.33 0.29
N SER A 16 5.52 21.48 -0.26
CA SER A 16 4.13 21.92 -0.33
C SER A 16 3.25 21.08 -1.27
N GLN A 17 3.87 20.29 -2.15
CA GLN A 17 3.21 19.36 -3.06
C GLN A 17 2.91 17.99 -2.40
N GLU A 18 3.47 17.72 -1.23
CA GLU A 18 3.20 16.47 -0.51
C GLU A 18 1.83 16.54 0.18
N PRO A 19 0.98 15.51 0.04
CA PRO A 19 -0.30 15.47 0.73
C PRO A 19 -0.08 15.49 2.24
N TYR A 20 -0.92 16.24 2.94
CA TYR A 20 -0.84 16.36 4.41
C TYR A 20 -1.07 15.00 5.11
N HIS A 21 -1.88 14.14 4.51
CA HIS A 21 -2.12 12.77 4.97
C HIS A 21 -1.81 11.78 3.85
N SER A 22 -1.03 10.75 4.17
CA SER A 22 -0.74 9.65 3.23
C SER A 22 -1.90 8.66 3.13
N LEU A 23 -2.69 8.52 4.20
CA LEU A 23 -3.82 7.61 4.29
C LEU A 23 -4.99 8.29 4.99
N ILE A 24 -6.17 8.16 4.41
CA ILE A 24 -7.42 8.69 4.94
C ILE A 24 -8.42 7.53 5.02
N LEU A 25 -8.98 7.32 6.21
CA LEU A 25 -10.08 6.40 6.43
C LEU A 25 -11.37 7.19 6.61
N SER A 26 -12.39 6.82 5.83
CA SER A 26 -13.76 7.27 6.01
C SER A 26 -14.67 6.09 6.36
N GLU A 27 -15.94 6.33 6.58
CA GLU A 27 -16.90 5.24 6.79
C GLU A 27 -17.03 4.32 5.56
N SER A 28 -16.84 4.87 4.36
CA SER A 28 -17.09 4.19 3.09
C SER A 28 -15.85 3.65 2.40
N GLU A 29 -14.68 4.25 2.64
CA GLU A 29 -13.47 3.91 1.87
C GLU A 29 -12.17 4.24 2.61
N LEU A 30 -11.11 3.55 2.19
CA LEU A 30 -9.70 3.85 2.46
C LEU A 30 -9.12 4.57 1.23
N VAL A 31 -8.56 5.75 1.43
CA VAL A 31 -7.87 6.51 0.38
C VAL A 31 -6.39 6.62 0.69
N TYR A 32 -5.54 6.23 -0.25
CA TYR A 32 -4.11 6.47 -0.21
C TYR A 32 -3.78 7.70 -1.05
N CYS A 33 -3.20 8.70 -0.42
CA CYS A 33 -2.82 9.97 -1.04
C CYS A 33 -1.31 10.01 -1.27
N HIS A 34 -0.92 10.27 -2.50
CA HIS A 34 0.47 10.41 -2.89
C HIS A 34 0.64 11.69 -3.74
N LYS A 35 1.83 12.31 -3.73
CA LYS A 35 2.11 13.52 -4.54
C LYS A 35 1.86 13.37 -6.05
N TYR A 36 1.77 12.15 -6.56
CA TYR A 36 1.50 11.85 -7.97
C TYR A 36 0.06 11.40 -8.25
N GLY A 37 -0.81 11.40 -7.25
CA GLY A 37 -2.21 11.00 -7.35
C GLY A 37 -2.67 10.20 -6.13
N ALA A 38 -3.82 9.57 -6.25
CA ALA A 38 -4.38 8.75 -5.19
C ALA A 38 -4.96 7.45 -5.77
N TRP A 39 -5.18 6.47 -4.90
CA TRP A 39 -6.10 5.37 -5.15
C TRP A 39 -7.07 5.27 -3.97
N SER A 40 -8.25 4.76 -4.25
CA SER A 40 -9.25 4.48 -3.21
C SER A 40 -9.65 3.01 -3.22
N MET A 41 -10.05 2.54 -2.05
CA MET A 41 -10.57 1.19 -1.85
C MET A 41 -11.85 1.30 -1.04
N PRO A 42 -13.01 0.96 -1.61
CA PRO A 42 -14.27 0.89 -0.88
C PRO A 42 -14.15 -0.08 0.29
N HIS A 43 -14.83 0.24 1.41
CA HIS A 43 -14.88 -0.64 2.59
C HIS A 43 -15.29 -2.08 2.23
N SER A 44 -16.24 -2.24 1.30
CA SER A 44 -16.70 -3.55 0.80
C SER A 44 -15.60 -4.37 0.10
N ASN A 45 -14.59 -3.70 -0.46
CA ASN A 45 -13.48 -4.35 -1.14
C ASN A 45 -12.29 -4.65 -0.22
N PHE A 46 -12.24 -4.08 0.97
CA PHE A 46 -11.21 -4.40 1.96
C PHE A 46 -11.54 -5.73 2.65
N HIS A 47 -10.66 -6.73 2.51
CA HIS A 47 -10.86 -8.04 3.16
C HIS A 47 -10.29 -8.06 4.58
N HIS A 48 -8.97 -7.88 4.74
CA HIS A 48 -8.27 -7.74 6.02
C HIS A 48 -6.86 -7.20 5.82
N SER A 49 -6.23 -6.80 6.91
CA SER A 49 -4.82 -6.46 6.95
C SER A 49 -4.06 -7.33 7.96
N GLY A 50 -2.76 -7.39 7.80
CA GLY A 50 -1.86 -8.09 8.72
C GLY A 50 -0.40 -7.76 8.42
N ILE A 51 0.51 -8.36 9.21
CA ILE A 51 1.95 -8.20 9.00
C ILE A 51 2.41 -9.37 8.14
N PRO A 52 2.90 -9.12 6.92
CA PRO A 52 3.38 -10.18 6.05
C PRO A 52 4.62 -10.85 6.66
N LYS A 53 4.64 -12.17 6.63
CA LYS A 53 5.75 -12.99 7.10
C LYS A 53 6.33 -13.76 5.93
N VAL A 54 7.64 -13.81 5.86
CA VAL A 54 8.36 -14.63 4.88
C VAL A 54 9.23 -15.65 5.59
N GLU A 55 9.36 -16.85 5.03
CA GLU A 55 10.20 -17.89 5.59
C GLU A 55 11.67 -17.46 5.56
N ASP A 56 12.38 -17.64 6.67
CA ASP A 56 13.80 -17.39 6.83
C ASP A 56 14.48 -18.57 7.51
N GLY A 57 14.71 -19.63 6.75
CA GLY A 57 15.22 -20.90 7.28
C GLY A 57 14.18 -21.62 8.14
N PHE A 58 14.42 -21.71 9.46
CA PHE A 58 13.48 -22.33 10.41
C PHE A 58 12.55 -21.31 11.09
N ASP A 59 12.75 -20.00 10.82
CA ASP A 59 12.00 -18.89 11.40
C ASP A 59 11.22 -18.12 10.34
N TYR A 60 10.41 -17.16 10.81
CA TYR A 60 9.70 -16.22 9.97
C TYR A 60 10.23 -14.80 10.19
N LEU A 61 10.58 -14.14 9.10
CA LEU A 61 10.90 -12.71 9.11
C LEU A 61 9.63 -11.91 8.84
N GLU A 62 9.28 -11.01 9.74
CA GLU A 62 8.21 -10.05 9.53
C GLU A 62 8.70 -8.89 8.65
N LEU A 63 7.93 -8.58 7.61
CA LEU A 63 8.22 -7.43 6.77
C LEU A 63 7.84 -6.14 7.49
N ASN A 64 8.66 -5.10 7.32
CA ASN A 64 8.37 -3.77 7.86
C ASN A 64 7.30 -3.04 7.02
N ALA A 65 6.13 -3.67 6.91
CA ALA A 65 5.00 -3.20 6.13
C ALA A 65 3.70 -3.81 6.65
N VAL A 66 2.59 -3.14 6.36
CA VAL A 66 1.25 -3.71 6.53
C VAL A 66 0.78 -4.28 5.20
N GLY A 67 0.46 -5.56 5.19
CA GLY A 67 -0.19 -6.24 4.08
C GLY A 67 -1.69 -5.98 4.08
N VAL A 68 -2.25 -5.69 2.90
CA VAL A 68 -3.69 -5.52 2.70
C VAL A 68 -4.16 -6.55 1.68
N LYS A 69 -5.21 -7.27 2.02
CA LYS A 69 -5.90 -8.18 1.12
C LYS A 69 -7.19 -7.56 0.61
N VAL A 70 -7.42 -7.65 -0.70
CA VAL A 70 -8.64 -7.15 -1.34
C VAL A 70 -9.58 -8.30 -1.69
N ASN A 71 -10.89 -8.03 -1.70
CA ASN A 71 -11.90 -8.99 -2.13
C ASN A 71 -11.92 -9.13 -3.65
N ASP A 72 -11.90 -8.01 -4.35
CA ASP A 72 -11.99 -7.91 -5.80
C ASP A 72 -10.85 -7.05 -6.36
N ILE A 73 -9.95 -7.70 -7.10
CA ILE A 73 -8.80 -7.02 -7.71
C ILE A 73 -9.23 -6.07 -8.84
N ASP A 74 -10.27 -6.43 -9.61
CA ASP A 74 -10.73 -5.63 -10.74
C ASP A 74 -11.34 -4.31 -10.28
N ASP A 75 -12.12 -4.35 -9.19
CA ASP A 75 -12.67 -3.15 -8.56
C ASP A 75 -11.53 -2.22 -8.09
N PHE A 76 -10.51 -2.77 -7.44
CA PHE A 76 -9.35 -2.00 -7.02
C PHE A 76 -8.56 -1.42 -8.21
N LEU A 77 -8.28 -2.23 -9.24
CA LEU A 77 -7.53 -1.78 -10.41
C LEU A 77 -8.23 -0.68 -11.20
N SER A 78 -9.57 -0.62 -11.13
CA SER A 78 -10.35 0.45 -11.75
C SER A 78 -10.17 1.81 -11.06
N SER A 79 -9.81 1.81 -9.78
CA SER A 79 -9.61 3.02 -8.97
C SER A 79 -8.21 3.63 -9.07
N ILE A 80 -7.22 2.85 -9.55
CA ILE A 80 -5.82 3.29 -9.55
C ILE A 80 -5.41 3.85 -10.91
N ALA A 81 -4.89 5.08 -10.92
CA ALA A 81 -4.36 5.68 -12.14
C ALA A 81 -3.01 5.03 -12.52
N PRO A 82 -2.70 4.87 -13.84
CA PRO A 82 -1.44 4.28 -14.31
C PRO A 82 -0.19 4.96 -13.74
N ARG A 83 -0.24 6.28 -13.54
CA ARG A 83 0.85 7.05 -12.96
C ARG A 83 1.18 6.63 -11.52
N ILE A 84 0.16 6.37 -10.70
CA ILE A 84 0.32 5.89 -9.32
C ILE A 84 0.79 4.45 -9.32
N ALA A 85 0.20 3.58 -10.14
CA ALA A 85 0.64 2.20 -10.28
C ALA A 85 2.14 2.11 -10.60
N GLY A 86 2.63 2.91 -11.58
CA GLY A 86 4.03 2.98 -11.93
C GLY A 86 4.93 3.48 -10.79
N LYS A 87 4.47 4.46 -10.00
CA LYS A 87 5.22 4.94 -8.83
C LYS A 87 5.31 3.89 -7.72
N LEU A 88 4.23 3.23 -7.39
CA LEU A 88 4.20 2.17 -6.39
C LEU A 88 5.08 0.98 -6.80
N LEU A 89 5.11 0.62 -8.09
CA LEU A 89 6.02 -0.41 -8.62
C LEU A 89 7.49 -0.07 -8.33
N ILE A 90 7.88 1.19 -8.44
CA ILE A 90 9.26 1.64 -8.19
C ILE A 90 9.54 1.71 -6.69
N GLU A 91 8.70 2.39 -5.93
CA GLU A 91 8.93 2.68 -4.51
C GLU A 91 8.87 1.41 -3.64
N GLN A 92 7.99 0.47 -3.98
CA GLN A 92 7.84 -0.80 -3.27
C GLN A 92 8.74 -1.91 -3.81
N ARG A 93 9.60 -1.64 -4.82
CA ARG A 93 10.44 -2.65 -5.43
C ARG A 93 11.34 -3.37 -4.42
N ASN A 94 12.01 -2.61 -3.55
CA ASN A 94 12.93 -3.19 -2.58
C ASN A 94 12.20 -4.14 -1.61
N LEU A 95 11.01 -3.76 -1.16
CA LEU A 95 10.19 -4.58 -0.28
C LEU A 95 9.72 -5.86 -0.99
N PHE A 96 9.28 -5.74 -2.23
CA PHE A 96 8.91 -6.89 -3.06
C PHE A 96 10.10 -7.84 -3.30
N MET A 97 11.29 -7.29 -3.60
CA MET A 97 12.49 -8.11 -3.81
C MET A 97 12.92 -8.85 -2.55
N GLN A 98 12.74 -8.29 -1.35
CA GLN A 98 12.95 -9.02 -0.10
C GLN A 98 12.03 -10.24 0.00
N VAL A 99 10.75 -10.09 -0.36
CA VAL A 99 9.80 -11.21 -0.40
C VAL A 99 10.25 -12.27 -1.39
N VAL A 100 10.58 -11.88 -2.63
CA VAL A 100 11.01 -12.78 -3.70
C VAL A 100 12.26 -13.55 -3.29
N GLN A 101 13.30 -12.87 -2.80
CA GLN A 101 14.57 -13.48 -2.41
C GLN A 101 14.41 -14.58 -1.35
N LYS A 102 13.51 -14.37 -0.38
CA LYS A 102 13.24 -15.37 0.67
C LYS A 102 12.51 -16.61 0.14
N HIS A 103 11.74 -16.47 -0.94
CA HIS A 103 11.05 -17.59 -1.58
C HIS A 103 11.89 -18.31 -2.66
N CYS A 104 13.05 -17.74 -3.04
CA CYS A 104 13.93 -18.34 -4.05
C CYS A 104 14.76 -19.48 -3.45
N LYS A 105 14.54 -20.70 -3.92
CA LYS A 105 15.33 -21.86 -3.52
C LYS A 105 16.70 -21.82 -4.19
N ASN A 106 17.77 -21.93 -3.38
CA ASN A 106 19.16 -21.97 -3.86
C ASN A 106 19.56 -20.79 -4.78
N GLY A 107 18.99 -19.62 -4.57
CA GLY A 107 19.25 -18.44 -5.41
C GLY A 107 18.54 -18.45 -6.78
N ASN A 108 17.79 -19.48 -7.11
CA ASN A 108 17.02 -19.57 -8.35
C ASN A 108 15.62 -19.00 -8.14
N CYS A 109 15.38 -17.81 -8.68
CA CYS A 109 14.07 -17.16 -8.70
C CYS A 109 13.39 -17.40 -10.05
N PRO A 110 12.09 -17.72 -10.07
CA PRO A 110 11.32 -17.71 -11.31
C PRO A 110 11.41 -16.34 -11.99
N SER A 111 11.68 -16.32 -13.30
CA SER A 111 11.84 -15.06 -14.05
C SER A 111 10.58 -14.20 -14.02
N GLU A 112 9.42 -14.82 -13.91
CA GLU A 112 8.12 -14.15 -13.79
C GLU A 112 7.97 -13.30 -12.53
N TRP A 113 8.74 -13.59 -11.45
CA TRP A 113 8.77 -12.75 -10.24
C TRP A 113 9.71 -11.57 -10.35
N LEU A 114 10.63 -11.59 -11.32
CA LEU A 114 11.64 -10.53 -11.50
C LEU A 114 11.22 -9.49 -12.52
N ILE A 115 10.34 -9.87 -13.45
CA ILE A 115 9.87 -9.04 -14.56
C ILE A 115 8.35 -9.03 -14.55
N GLU A 116 7.77 -7.86 -14.29
CA GLU A 116 6.32 -7.70 -14.41
C GLU A 116 5.90 -7.68 -15.88
N ASP A 117 5.02 -8.62 -16.25
CA ASP A 117 4.42 -8.63 -17.59
C ASP A 117 3.53 -7.41 -17.79
N THR A 118 3.57 -6.86 -19.00
CA THR A 118 2.75 -5.72 -19.42
C THR A 118 1.32 -6.13 -19.82
N HIS A 119 0.99 -7.41 -19.66
CA HIS A 119 -0.34 -7.97 -19.90
C HIS A 119 -0.81 -8.72 -18.66
N TYR A 120 -2.07 -8.54 -18.30
CA TYR A 120 -2.73 -9.25 -17.22
C TYR A 120 -4.18 -9.51 -17.58
N THR A 121 -4.65 -10.71 -17.38
CA THR A 121 -6.08 -11.06 -17.50
C THR A 121 -6.58 -11.56 -16.16
N SER A 122 -7.60 -10.93 -15.63
CA SER A 122 -8.19 -11.30 -14.35
C SER A 122 -8.99 -12.61 -14.46
N HIS A 123 -9.34 -13.18 -13.31
CA HIS A 123 -10.23 -14.36 -13.27
C HIS A 123 -11.65 -14.10 -13.82
N LYS A 124 -12.05 -12.83 -13.93
CA LYS A 124 -13.30 -12.41 -14.56
C LYS A 124 -13.16 -12.24 -16.08
N GLY A 125 -11.97 -12.48 -16.65
CA GLY A 125 -11.70 -12.30 -18.09
C GLY A 125 -11.44 -10.86 -18.51
N ILE A 126 -11.28 -9.92 -17.57
CA ILE A 126 -10.94 -8.51 -17.87
C ILE A 126 -9.45 -8.43 -18.18
N SER A 127 -9.10 -7.86 -19.33
CA SER A 127 -7.71 -7.70 -19.77
C SER A 127 -7.21 -6.29 -19.50
N TYR A 128 -6.02 -6.21 -18.88
CA TYR A 128 -5.29 -4.97 -18.56
C TYR A 128 -3.98 -4.94 -19.33
N THR A 129 -3.48 -3.74 -19.64
CA THR A 129 -2.21 -3.55 -20.35
C THR A 129 -1.35 -2.46 -19.67
N GLY A 130 -0.04 -2.45 -19.98
CA GLY A 130 0.89 -1.43 -19.51
C GLY A 130 1.06 -1.42 -17.99
N LEU A 131 1.17 -0.23 -17.38
CA LEU A 131 1.50 -0.07 -15.96
C LEU A 131 0.45 -0.69 -15.02
N ILE A 132 -0.82 -0.69 -15.40
CA ILE A 132 -1.89 -1.34 -14.61
C ILE A 132 -1.71 -2.85 -14.62
N ALA A 133 -1.40 -3.44 -15.77
CA ALA A 133 -1.13 -4.88 -15.87
C ALA A 133 0.13 -5.29 -15.08
N MET A 134 1.20 -4.51 -15.16
CA MET A 134 2.43 -4.73 -14.36
C MET A 134 2.11 -4.69 -12.86
N PHE A 135 1.29 -3.73 -12.43
CA PHE A 135 0.88 -3.61 -11.04
C PHE A 135 -0.02 -4.78 -10.61
N ALA A 136 -0.97 -5.20 -11.45
CA ALA A 136 -1.82 -6.37 -11.22
C ALA A 136 -1.00 -7.67 -11.10
N ASN A 137 0.01 -7.86 -11.96
CA ASN A 137 0.94 -8.99 -11.85
C ASN A 137 1.73 -8.94 -10.53
N ARG A 138 2.20 -7.75 -10.11
CA ARG A 138 2.84 -7.56 -8.81
C ARG A 138 1.90 -7.95 -7.66
N MET A 139 0.63 -7.50 -7.68
CA MET A 139 -0.37 -7.88 -6.68
C MET A 139 -0.59 -9.40 -6.65
N ARG A 140 -0.70 -10.04 -7.81
CA ARG A 140 -0.82 -11.50 -7.92
C ARG A 140 0.37 -12.22 -7.27
N HIS A 141 1.59 -11.79 -7.55
CA HIS A 141 2.79 -12.39 -6.98
C HIS A 141 2.87 -12.15 -5.45
N LEU A 142 2.54 -10.95 -4.98
CA LEU A 142 2.45 -10.67 -3.55
C LEU A 142 1.44 -11.57 -2.86
N ARG A 143 0.25 -11.78 -3.44
CA ARG A 143 -0.77 -12.67 -2.90
C ARG A 143 -0.25 -14.12 -2.79
N GLN A 144 0.49 -14.60 -3.79
CA GLN A 144 1.07 -15.94 -3.79
C GLN A 144 2.16 -16.10 -2.72
N LEU A 145 2.99 -15.07 -2.55
CA LEU A 145 4.19 -15.14 -1.69
C LEU A 145 3.91 -14.75 -0.24
N THR A 146 2.93 -13.89 0.01
CA THR A 146 2.66 -13.34 1.36
C THR A 146 1.22 -13.50 1.84
N GLY A 147 0.30 -13.86 0.94
CA GLY A 147 -1.13 -13.89 1.22
C GLY A 147 -1.84 -12.53 1.09
N TYR A 148 -1.11 -11.44 0.82
CA TYR A 148 -1.62 -10.08 0.68
C TYR A 148 -1.43 -9.54 -0.74
N ASP A 149 -2.29 -8.62 -1.16
CA ASP A 149 -2.26 -8.02 -2.50
C ASP A 149 -1.44 -6.74 -2.57
N LEU A 150 -1.45 -5.97 -1.48
CA LEU A 150 -0.78 -4.68 -1.37
C LEU A 150 0.11 -4.67 -0.13
N LEU A 151 1.20 -3.92 -0.21
CA LEU A 151 2.07 -3.63 0.92
C LEU A 151 2.09 -2.13 1.17
N LEU A 152 1.80 -1.72 2.40
CA LEU A 152 1.96 -0.35 2.89
C LEU A 152 3.23 -0.30 3.73
N PRO A 153 4.32 0.31 3.22
CA PRO A 153 5.57 0.39 3.96
C PRO A 153 5.40 1.18 5.28
N ALA A 154 6.12 0.79 6.32
CA ALA A 154 6.09 1.52 7.60
C ALA A 154 6.41 3.02 7.46
N SER A 155 7.21 3.39 6.44
CA SER A 155 7.59 4.78 6.18
C SER A 155 6.45 5.73 5.81
N VAL A 156 5.30 5.19 5.39
CA VAL A 156 4.10 5.99 5.05
C VAL A 156 3.06 5.99 6.17
N LEU A 157 3.32 5.29 7.28
CA LEU A 157 2.40 5.14 8.40
C LEU A 157 2.74 6.13 9.52
N ASP A 158 1.73 6.59 10.25
CA ASP A 158 1.83 7.51 11.40
C ASP A 158 2.06 6.79 12.73
N ARG A 159 2.03 5.46 12.72
CA ARG A 159 2.12 4.59 13.90
C ARG A 159 2.80 3.27 13.57
N SER A 160 2.97 2.38 14.55
CA SER A 160 3.56 1.07 14.32
C SER A 160 2.74 0.25 13.32
N ILE A 161 3.39 -0.65 12.57
CA ILE A 161 2.72 -1.55 11.63
C ILE A 161 1.62 -2.40 12.31
N TRP A 162 1.85 -2.76 13.58
CA TRP A 162 0.91 -3.54 14.38
C TRP A 162 -0.36 -2.75 14.72
N ASP A 163 -0.19 -1.53 15.24
CA ASP A 163 -1.29 -0.64 15.60
C ASP A 163 -2.08 -0.22 14.36
N PHE A 164 -1.37 0.01 13.24
CA PHE A 164 -2.01 0.37 11.99
C PHE A 164 -2.85 -0.77 11.44
N SER A 165 -2.31 -2.00 11.41
CA SER A 165 -3.05 -3.19 10.97
C SER A 165 -4.25 -3.46 11.88
N HIS A 166 -4.09 -3.31 13.19
CA HIS A 166 -5.20 -3.44 14.15
C HIS A 166 -6.31 -2.40 13.86
N SER A 167 -5.93 -1.15 13.61
CA SER A 167 -6.86 -0.07 13.28
C SER A 167 -7.64 -0.36 11.98
N LEU A 168 -6.96 -0.85 10.93
CA LEU A 168 -7.64 -1.23 9.68
C LEU A 168 -8.64 -2.36 9.88
N ASN A 169 -8.30 -3.37 10.68
CA ASN A 169 -9.21 -4.48 10.95
C ASN A 169 -10.38 -4.06 11.86
N ALA A 170 -10.16 -3.13 12.80
CA ALA A 170 -11.23 -2.53 13.59
C ALA A 170 -12.20 -1.72 12.70
N TRP A 171 -11.66 -0.89 11.80
CA TRP A 171 -12.42 -0.17 10.79
C TRP A 171 -13.23 -1.12 9.89
N ARG A 172 -12.64 -2.23 9.45
CA ARG A 172 -13.37 -3.25 8.67
C ARG A 172 -14.59 -3.80 9.41
N ASN A 173 -14.47 -4.04 10.71
CA ASN A 173 -15.55 -4.65 11.48
C ASN A 173 -16.72 -3.69 11.70
N ASN A 174 -16.45 -2.43 12.00
CA ASN A 174 -17.46 -1.38 12.16
C ASN A 174 -16.88 0.00 11.83
N PRO A 175 -17.00 0.47 10.59
CA PRO A 175 -16.38 1.72 10.16
C PRO A 175 -16.95 2.95 10.89
N VAL A 176 -18.26 2.99 11.16
CA VAL A 176 -18.91 4.12 11.85
C VAL A 176 -18.37 4.26 13.26
N VAL A 177 -18.46 3.21 14.07
CA VAL A 177 -17.98 3.22 15.46
C VAL A 177 -16.48 3.50 15.52
N PHE A 178 -15.69 2.97 14.58
CA PHE A 178 -14.27 3.24 14.52
C PHE A 178 -13.99 4.72 14.28
N ILE A 179 -14.63 5.34 13.29
CA ILE A 179 -14.42 6.77 12.98
C ILE A 179 -14.87 7.66 14.14
N GLU A 180 -16.03 7.39 14.74
CA GLU A 180 -16.53 8.14 15.91
C GLU A 180 -15.53 8.09 17.06
N SER A 181 -15.00 6.91 17.40
CA SER A 181 -14.00 6.73 18.47
C SER A 181 -12.70 7.52 18.20
N GLN A 182 -12.27 7.63 16.93
CA GLN A 182 -11.09 8.42 16.56
C GLN A 182 -11.34 9.94 16.66
N LEU A 183 -12.56 10.40 16.41
CA LEU A 183 -12.93 11.80 16.57
C LEU A 183 -12.99 12.21 18.05
N GLU A 184 -13.60 11.38 18.90
CA GLU A 184 -13.67 11.59 20.35
C GLU A 184 -12.28 11.67 20.98
N SER A 185 -11.34 10.79 20.57
CA SER A 185 -9.97 10.77 21.09
C SER A 185 -9.15 12.02 20.73
N LYS A 186 -9.54 12.76 19.68
CA LYS A 186 -8.88 14.00 19.22
C LYS A 186 -9.49 15.27 19.79
N THR A 187 -10.64 15.21 20.43
CA THR A 187 -11.26 16.37 21.11
C THR A 187 -10.51 16.59 22.43
N PRO A 188 -9.73 17.67 22.59
CA PRO A 188 -9.05 17.94 23.85
C PRO A 188 -10.14 18.15 24.91
N GLU A 189 -10.10 17.32 25.96
CA GLU A 189 -10.90 17.49 27.15
C GLU A 189 -10.60 18.88 27.73
N ASN A 190 -11.53 19.83 27.51
CA ASN A 190 -11.53 21.10 28.20
C ASN A 190 -11.71 20.80 29.70
N ARG A 191 -10.59 20.61 30.42
CA ARG A 191 -10.62 20.62 31.89
C ARG A 191 -10.77 22.07 32.34
N PRO A 192 -11.74 22.35 33.19
CA PRO A 192 -11.94 23.66 33.80
C PRO A 192 -10.76 24.09 34.68
#